data_b7ed32d20f9ee5dd96baefd5ec8f0271
#
_entry.id   b7ed32d20f9ee5dd96baefd5ec8f0271
#
_cell.length_a   1.000
_cell.length_b   1.000
_cell.length_c   1.000
_cell.angle_alpha   90.00
_cell.angle_beta   90.00
_cell.angle_gamma   90.00
#
_symmetry.space_group_name_H-M   'P 1'
#
loop_
_entity.id
_entity.type
_entity.pdbx_description
1 polymer ?
#
loop_
_entity_poly.entity_id
_entity_poly.type
_entity_poly.pdbx_seq_one_letter_code
_entity_poly.pdbx_strand_id
1 'polypeptide(L)'
;MEIVEMIPELMTEPAPDLTTDLSTDSIPISRVLIAHNPVGSEADPSTTDVLAQVKLVAAGLEALGIPSETVPVPDWQPWLRVHPSPGVAVFNLMESPSGRPEALLGAAAALELLGLPFTGSPSGVLWVTTDKLATRAVLAAEGLPVAPGGRLDPDRSDLLDRIRGPWILKPACEDASLGLEGDPVCSTPEAAVIRARELAARFPGQAVVAETFLPGRELNVSLLAGDGGVEVLPVAEIVYEGFPAGMSRVLGYEAKWHEDSFAYIHTVRRFPEGSADTALLARAGDLARAAWRIFGLRGYARVDLRLDEAGEPCILEVNANPCLAADGGFMAAAERAGLSARDVVRRILEDVVEGRPRVAAAPSVKKQSRPALHVRHGLEAADREPLETLIRATGFFNPEEVEVALELVDDRLVNGESSHYRFLVGELDGRVAGYACWGPIPGTLASADLYWIVVHPDFQGQGAGAALLRAAEEWMAAAGRTRVYVETSTRPQYHPTRAFYVTCGYQIVSELVDFYAPGDGKAVFLKVV
;
A
#
# COMPACT_ATOMS: atom_id res chain seq x y z
N MET A 1 21.12 -19.98 17.41
CA MET A 1 20.19 -21.05 17.74
C MET A 1 19.32 -20.68 18.96
N GLU A 2 19.83 -19.91 19.91
CA GLU A 2 19.10 -19.51 21.14
C GLU A 2 17.96 -18.53 20.93
N ILE A 3 18.05 -17.59 19.99
CA ILE A 3 17.01 -16.54 19.78
C ILE A 3 15.74 -17.10 19.13
N VAL A 4 15.86 -18.11 18.26
CA VAL A 4 14.71 -18.72 17.56
C VAL A 4 13.83 -19.54 18.50
N GLU A 5 14.40 -20.06 19.59
CA GLU A 5 13.68 -20.82 20.61
C GLU A 5 13.00 -19.91 21.66
N MET A 6 13.54 -18.70 21.88
CA MET A 6 13.01 -17.74 22.87
C MET A 6 11.64 -17.14 22.50
N ILE A 7 11.39 -16.84 21.24
CA ILE A 7 10.15 -16.16 20.82
C ILE A 7 8.87 -16.94 21.21
N PRO A 8 8.78 -18.26 20.98
CA PRO A 8 7.62 -19.04 21.43
C PRO A 8 7.44 -19.06 22.95
N GLU A 9 8.53 -19.14 23.72
CA GLU A 9 8.46 -19.14 25.18
C GLU A 9 7.96 -17.81 25.74
N LEU A 10 8.42 -16.69 25.15
CA LEU A 10 8.02 -15.34 25.54
C LEU A 10 6.52 -15.08 25.36
N MET A 11 5.90 -15.73 24.38
CA MET A 11 4.47 -15.56 24.08
C MET A 11 3.58 -16.51 24.88
N THR A 12 4.13 -17.57 25.49
CA THR A 12 3.37 -18.55 26.27
C THR A 12 3.34 -18.24 27.77
N GLU A 13 4.17 -17.33 28.28
CA GLU A 13 4.07 -16.90 29.67
C GLU A 13 2.74 -16.15 29.90
N PRO A 14 1.95 -16.55 30.91
CA PRO A 14 0.72 -15.84 31.23
C PRO A 14 1.04 -14.40 31.62
N ALA A 15 0.30 -13.45 31.07
CA ALA A 15 0.35 -12.06 31.50
C ALA A 15 0.12 -11.99 33.01
N PRO A 16 0.83 -11.12 33.76
CA PRO A 16 0.60 -10.95 35.17
C PRO A 16 -0.87 -10.59 35.41
N ASP A 17 -1.48 -11.20 36.41
CA ASP A 17 -2.89 -11.02 36.79
C ASP A 17 -3.10 -9.57 37.28
N LEU A 18 -3.40 -8.67 36.37
CA LEU A 18 -3.70 -7.25 36.65
C LEU A 18 -5.18 -7.12 37.05
N THR A 19 -5.55 -7.68 38.20
CA THR A 19 -6.78 -7.30 38.90
C THR A 19 -6.57 -5.99 39.60
N THR A 20 -6.55 -4.87 38.86
CA THR A 20 -6.62 -3.54 39.46
C THR A 20 -7.40 -2.60 38.56
N ASP A 21 -8.46 -2.10 39.15
CA ASP A 21 -9.27 -0.91 38.85
C ASP A 21 -9.20 -0.40 37.38
N LEU A 22 -10.18 -0.79 36.58
CA LEU A 22 -10.42 -0.26 35.25
C LEU A 22 -10.87 1.21 35.36
N SER A 23 -9.92 2.12 35.51
CA SER A 23 -10.16 3.51 35.10
C SER A 23 -10.28 3.53 33.57
N THR A 24 -11.14 4.36 33.02
CA THR A 24 -11.55 4.45 31.61
C THR A 24 -10.42 4.79 30.61
N ASP A 25 -9.17 4.80 31.03
CA ASP A 25 -7.97 5.15 30.24
C ASP A 25 -7.00 3.96 30.03
N SER A 26 -7.37 2.71 30.30
CA SER A 26 -6.43 1.60 30.19
C SER A 26 -6.41 0.99 28.79
N ILE A 27 -5.22 0.98 28.18
CA ILE A 27 -4.95 0.23 26.94
C ILE A 27 -5.05 -1.27 27.29
N PRO A 28 -5.84 -2.10 26.58
CA PRO A 28 -6.01 -3.52 26.91
C PRO A 28 -4.79 -4.37 26.47
N ILE A 29 -3.59 -3.80 26.55
CA ILE A 29 -2.31 -4.46 26.30
C ILE A 29 -1.57 -4.55 27.63
N SER A 30 -1.30 -5.77 28.05
CA SER A 30 -0.61 -6.07 29.31
C SER A 30 0.90 -6.31 29.13
N ARG A 31 1.36 -6.57 27.93
CA ARG A 31 2.77 -6.81 27.59
C ARG A 31 3.05 -6.45 26.13
N VAL A 32 4.26 -5.94 25.86
CA VAL A 32 4.71 -5.58 24.51
C VAL A 32 6.04 -6.24 24.19
N LEU A 33 6.12 -6.89 23.02
CA LEU A 33 7.38 -7.34 22.43
C LEU A 33 7.88 -6.28 21.45
N ILE A 34 9.06 -5.72 21.69
CA ILE A 34 9.70 -4.75 20.80
C ILE A 34 10.52 -5.51 19.78
N ALA A 35 9.97 -5.69 18.58
CA ALA A 35 10.61 -6.43 17.51
C ALA A 35 11.47 -5.52 16.64
N HIS A 36 12.72 -5.88 16.42
CA HIS A 36 13.66 -5.11 15.62
C HIS A 36 14.64 -6.01 14.85
N ASN A 37 15.34 -5.46 13.85
CA ASN A 37 16.40 -6.18 13.14
C ASN A 37 17.58 -6.47 14.10
N PRO A 38 18.22 -7.66 14.01
CA PRO A 38 19.47 -7.90 14.72
C PRO A 38 20.56 -6.94 14.24
N VAL A 39 21.35 -6.43 15.19
CA VAL A 39 22.46 -5.53 14.90
C VAL A 39 23.77 -6.25 15.21
N GLY A 40 24.65 -6.39 14.20
CA GLY A 40 25.96 -7.00 14.36
C GLY A 40 26.97 -6.05 15.02
N SER A 41 28.10 -6.59 15.49
CA SER A 41 29.16 -5.81 16.17
C SER A 41 29.89 -4.82 15.25
N GLU A 42 29.83 -5.01 13.94
CA GLU A 42 30.45 -4.15 12.91
C GLU A 42 29.39 -3.47 12.03
N ALA A 43 28.18 -3.24 12.60
CA ALA A 43 27.06 -2.69 11.84
C ALA A 43 27.27 -1.20 11.51
N ASP A 44 26.83 -0.84 10.34
CA ASP A 44 26.79 0.54 9.83
C ASP A 44 25.87 1.43 10.71
N PRO A 45 26.16 2.74 10.86
CA PRO A 45 25.32 3.68 11.60
C PRO A 45 23.85 3.63 11.24
N SER A 46 23.51 3.47 9.95
CA SER A 46 22.13 3.35 9.49
C SER A 46 21.40 2.11 10.00
N THR A 47 22.13 1.05 10.34
CA THR A 47 21.60 -0.20 10.91
C THR A 47 21.55 -0.18 12.43
N THR A 48 22.43 0.59 13.09
CA THR A 48 22.47 0.71 14.55
C THR A 48 21.39 1.67 15.09
N ASP A 49 20.85 2.54 14.26
CA ASP A 49 19.82 3.51 14.61
C ASP A 49 18.56 2.87 15.22
N VAL A 50 18.22 1.65 14.81
CA VAL A 50 17.12 0.89 15.39
C VAL A 50 17.23 0.68 16.89
N LEU A 51 18.45 0.59 17.45
CA LEU A 51 18.66 0.44 18.89
C LEU A 51 18.29 1.71 19.65
N ALA A 52 18.48 2.90 19.07
CA ALA A 52 18.00 4.15 19.64
C ALA A 52 16.46 4.20 19.66
N GLN A 53 15.81 3.70 18.65
CA GLN A 53 14.36 3.57 18.59
C GLN A 53 13.84 2.59 19.64
N VAL A 54 14.46 1.40 19.78
CA VAL A 54 14.15 0.42 20.84
C VAL A 54 14.21 1.06 22.21
N LYS A 55 15.29 1.81 22.49
CA LYS A 55 15.48 2.51 23.78
C LYS A 55 14.36 3.52 24.05
N LEU A 56 13.97 4.31 23.06
CA LEU A 56 12.90 5.30 23.20
C LEU A 56 11.56 4.62 23.46
N VAL A 57 11.23 3.58 22.68
CA VAL A 57 9.97 2.84 22.82
C VAL A 57 9.92 2.15 24.19
N ALA A 58 10.99 1.51 24.62
CA ALA A 58 11.07 0.85 25.93
C ALA A 58 10.84 1.86 27.08
N ALA A 59 11.46 3.05 27.01
CA ALA A 59 11.26 4.12 27.99
C ALA A 59 9.79 4.64 27.98
N GLY A 60 9.19 4.76 26.79
CA GLY A 60 7.77 5.14 26.65
C GLY A 60 6.83 4.11 27.29
N LEU A 61 7.09 2.81 27.07
CA LEU A 61 6.33 1.71 27.66
C LEU A 61 6.49 1.65 29.18
N GLU A 62 7.71 1.84 29.69
CA GLU A 62 7.99 1.93 31.13
C GLU A 62 7.19 3.07 31.76
N ALA A 63 7.17 4.25 31.15
CA ALA A 63 6.40 5.40 31.61
C ALA A 63 4.87 5.18 31.53
N LEU A 64 4.39 4.22 30.73
CA LEU A 64 2.99 3.76 30.68
C LEU A 64 2.70 2.64 31.68
N GLY A 65 3.72 2.09 32.38
CA GLY A 65 3.58 0.94 33.24
C GLY A 65 3.33 -0.38 32.49
N ILE A 66 3.66 -0.45 31.21
CA ILE A 66 3.49 -1.65 30.36
C ILE A 66 4.80 -2.43 30.30
N PRO A 67 4.86 -3.66 30.83
CA PRO A 67 6.01 -4.53 30.69
C PRO A 67 6.39 -4.75 29.22
N SER A 68 7.68 -4.65 28.91
CA SER A 68 8.15 -4.88 27.55
C SER A 68 9.42 -5.72 27.53
N GLU A 69 9.63 -6.38 26.41
CA GLU A 69 10.81 -7.17 26.12
C GLU A 69 11.29 -6.90 24.71
N THR A 70 12.61 -6.78 24.54
CA THR A 70 13.23 -6.53 23.26
C THR A 70 13.57 -7.83 22.56
N VAL A 71 13.11 -8.00 21.33
CA VAL A 71 13.24 -9.22 20.54
C VAL A 71 13.93 -8.92 19.22
N PRO A 72 15.22 -9.25 19.04
CA PRO A 72 15.87 -9.18 17.75
C PRO A 72 15.36 -10.30 16.83
N VAL A 73 14.81 -9.93 15.68
CA VAL A 73 14.18 -10.84 14.72
C VAL A 73 15.02 -10.93 13.45
N PRO A 74 15.76 -12.00 13.22
CA PRO A 74 16.65 -12.13 12.06
C PRO A 74 15.86 -12.28 10.74
N ASP A 75 14.68 -12.91 10.80
CA ASP A 75 13.74 -13.08 9.69
C ASP A 75 12.32 -13.29 10.22
N TRP A 76 11.36 -13.53 9.34
CA TRP A 76 9.94 -13.70 9.69
C TRP A 76 9.57 -15.13 10.16
N GLN A 77 10.43 -16.14 9.94
CA GLN A 77 10.10 -17.55 10.20
C GLN A 77 9.81 -17.86 11.68
N PRO A 78 10.52 -17.26 12.66
CA PRO A 78 10.21 -17.48 14.07
C PRO A 78 8.77 -17.17 14.42
N TRP A 79 8.16 -16.16 13.80
CA TRP A 79 6.77 -15.75 14.07
C TRP A 79 5.76 -16.86 13.74
N LEU A 80 6.02 -17.70 12.75
CA LEU A 80 5.12 -18.80 12.37
C LEU A 80 4.94 -19.87 13.47
N ARG A 81 5.74 -19.84 14.52
CA ARG A 81 5.67 -20.76 15.67
C ARG A 81 5.03 -20.13 16.90
N VAL A 82 4.69 -18.86 16.82
CA VAL A 82 4.12 -18.09 17.93
C VAL A 82 2.60 -18.21 17.92
N HIS A 83 2.02 -18.43 19.10
CA HIS A 83 0.56 -18.39 19.27
C HIS A 83 0.14 -17.07 19.93
N PRO A 84 -0.90 -16.40 19.41
CA PRO A 84 -1.40 -15.18 20.02
C PRO A 84 -1.82 -15.42 21.48
N SER A 85 -1.41 -14.54 22.37
CA SER A 85 -1.85 -14.51 23.75
C SER A 85 -2.65 -13.25 24.04
N PRO A 86 -3.77 -13.32 24.79
CA PRO A 86 -4.54 -12.14 25.12
C PRO A 86 -3.69 -11.07 25.81
N GLY A 87 -3.84 -9.83 25.41
CA GLY A 87 -3.13 -8.70 26.00
C GLY A 87 -1.67 -8.54 25.56
N VAL A 88 -1.13 -9.38 24.67
CA VAL A 88 0.21 -9.23 24.12
C VAL A 88 0.16 -8.57 22.75
N ALA A 89 1.00 -7.54 22.54
CA ALA A 89 1.16 -6.88 21.24
C ALA A 89 2.64 -6.81 20.85
N VAL A 90 2.90 -6.68 19.55
CA VAL A 90 4.25 -6.48 19.01
C VAL A 90 4.42 -5.01 18.62
N PHE A 91 5.41 -4.33 19.18
CA PHE A 91 5.85 -3.03 18.68
C PHE A 91 6.84 -3.27 17.54
N ASN A 92 6.40 -3.01 16.31
CA ASN A 92 7.14 -3.36 15.11
C ASN A 92 8.12 -2.24 14.72
N LEU A 93 9.41 -2.44 15.02
CA LEU A 93 10.53 -1.60 14.60
C LEU A 93 11.40 -2.32 13.54
N MET A 94 10.89 -3.34 12.89
CA MET A 94 11.62 -4.02 11.82
C MET A 94 11.63 -3.14 10.56
N GLU A 95 12.81 -2.94 9.97
CA GLU A 95 13.01 -2.14 8.76
C GLU A 95 13.46 -3.02 7.58
N SER A 96 14.52 -3.80 7.79
CA SER A 96 15.09 -4.67 6.75
C SER A 96 15.52 -6.03 7.31
N PRO A 97 14.56 -6.93 7.64
CA PRO A 97 14.88 -8.28 8.08
C PRO A 97 15.83 -8.97 7.08
N SER A 98 16.85 -9.66 7.59
CA SER A 98 17.91 -10.29 6.77
C SER A 98 18.69 -9.31 5.87
N GLY A 99 18.72 -8.01 6.19
CA GLY A 99 19.37 -6.98 5.40
C GLY A 99 18.68 -6.70 4.05
N ARG A 100 17.40 -7.05 3.93
CA ARG A 100 16.61 -6.87 2.71
C ARG A 100 15.33 -6.10 3.01
N PRO A 101 15.16 -4.88 2.48
CA PRO A 101 13.95 -4.08 2.70
C PRO A 101 12.66 -4.82 2.32
N GLU A 102 12.69 -5.62 1.25
CA GLU A 102 11.54 -6.39 0.79
C GLU A 102 11.10 -7.47 1.81
N ALA A 103 11.99 -7.91 2.69
CA ALA A 103 11.68 -8.90 3.71
C ALA A 103 10.78 -8.35 4.83
N LEU A 104 10.66 -7.01 4.96
CA LEU A 104 9.72 -6.35 5.87
C LEU A 104 8.28 -6.79 5.63
N LEU A 105 7.90 -6.99 4.36
CA LEU A 105 6.61 -7.55 3.98
C LEU A 105 6.36 -8.89 4.66
N GLY A 106 7.34 -9.81 4.60
CA GLY A 106 7.21 -11.15 5.18
C GLY A 106 7.04 -11.13 6.69
N ALA A 107 7.76 -10.26 7.39
CA ALA A 107 7.66 -10.11 8.84
C ALA A 107 6.27 -9.61 9.27
N ALA A 108 5.78 -8.52 8.67
CA ALA A 108 4.46 -7.98 8.97
C ALA A 108 3.33 -8.95 8.55
N ALA A 109 3.44 -9.60 7.38
CA ALA A 109 2.47 -10.60 6.93
C ALA A 109 2.40 -11.81 7.86
N ALA A 110 3.51 -12.24 8.45
CA ALA A 110 3.51 -13.32 9.44
C ALA A 110 2.73 -12.91 10.70
N LEU A 111 2.89 -11.68 11.19
CA LEU A 111 2.11 -11.17 12.33
C LEU A 111 0.62 -11.12 12.01
N GLU A 112 0.24 -10.67 10.81
CA GLU A 112 -1.15 -10.64 10.33
C GLU A 112 -1.77 -12.05 10.25
N LEU A 113 -1.07 -13.00 9.61
CA LEU A 113 -1.52 -14.38 9.44
C LEU A 113 -1.73 -15.10 10.79
N LEU A 114 -0.91 -14.77 11.78
CA LEU A 114 -0.99 -15.32 13.12
C LEU A 114 -2.04 -14.61 13.99
N GLY A 115 -2.61 -13.50 13.51
CA GLY A 115 -3.53 -12.69 14.30
C GLY A 115 -2.86 -12.01 15.50
N LEU A 116 -1.55 -11.77 15.43
CA LEU A 116 -0.79 -11.07 16.47
C LEU A 116 -1.01 -9.56 16.32
N PRO A 117 -1.53 -8.87 17.33
CA PRO A 117 -1.63 -7.42 17.30
C PRO A 117 -0.24 -6.79 17.17
N PHE A 118 -0.07 -5.84 16.26
CA PHE A 118 1.21 -5.14 16.09
C PHE A 118 1.01 -3.67 15.72
N THR A 119 2.02 -2.85 15.99
CA THR A 119 2.01 -1.42 15.72
C THR A 119 2.41 -1.09 14.29
N GLY A 120 1.91 0.05 13.79
CA GLY A 120 2.25 0.56 12.47
C GLY A 120 1.36 0.00 11.37
N SER A 121 1.80 0.16 10.14
CA SER A 121 1.02 -0.14 8.95
C SER A 121 0.99 -1.63 8.59
N PRO A 122 -0.10 -2.13 7.96
CA PRO A 122 -0.21 -3.51 7.49
C PRO A 122 0.83 -3.88 6.43
N SER A 123 1.07 -5.18 6.24
CA SER A 123 2.08 -5.72 5.32
C SER A 123 1.95 -5.19 3.90
N GLY A 124 0.73 -5.14 3.35
CA GLY A 124 0.48 -4.62 2.00
C GLY A 124 0.81 -3.13 1.86
N VAL A 125 0.60 -2.34 2.92
CA VAL A 125 0.95 -0.91 2.95
C VAL A 125 2.46 -0.74 3.01
N LEU A 126 3.14 -1.47 3.91
CA LEU A 126 4.60 -1.46 4.01
C LEU A 126 5.24 -1.82 2.67
N TRP A 127 4.73 -2.84 1.97
CA TRP A 127 5.24 -3.23 0.66
C TRP A 127 5.14 -2.10 -0.37
N VAL A 128 3.93 -1.53 -0.53
CA VAL A 128 3.70 -0.49 -1.54
C VAL A 128 4.49 0.77 -1.24
N THR A 129 4.63 1.15 0.04
CA THR A 129 5.35 2.37 0.43
C THR A 129 6.87 2.20 0.43
N THR A 130 7.40 0.98 0.56
CA THR A 130 8.83 0.70 0.41
C THR A 130 9.27 0.79 -1.06
N ASP A 131 8.45 0.35 -2.02
CA ASP A 131 8.77 0.47 -3.45
C ASP A 131 8.39 1.86 -3.97
N LYS A 132 9.41 2.69 -4.23
CA LYS A 132 9.24 4.06 -4.75
C LYS A 132 8.50 4.14 -6.08
N LEU A 133 8.61 3.11 -6.94
CA LEU A 133 7.86 3.05 -8.21
C LEU A 133 6.38 2.76 -7.96
N ALA A 134 6.07 1.83 -7.06
CA ALA A 134 4.69 1.52 -6.67
C ALA A 134 4.04 2.73 -5.96
N THR A 135 4.73 3.32 -4.98
CA THR A 135 4.28 4.52 -4.26
C THR A 135 3.91 5.65 -5.20
N ARG A 136 4.83 6.02 -6.11
CA ARG A 136 4.56 7.11 -7.07
C ARG A 136 3.45 6.78 -8.06
N ALA A 137 3.32 5.51 -8.50
CA ALA A 137 2.26 5.09 -9.41
C ALA A 137 0.88 5.24 -8.75
N VAL A 138 0.74 4.85 -7.49
CA VAL A 138 -0.49 5.01 -6.71
C VAL A 138 -0.81 6.50 -6.51
N LEU A 139 0.17 7.30 -6.05
CA LEU A 139 -0.03 8.74 -5.83
C LEU A 139 -0.44 9.47 -7.12
N ALA A 140 0.23 9.17 -8.24
CA ALA A 140 -0.09 9.78 -9.53
C ALA A 140 -1.49 9.36 -10.04
N ALA A 141 -1.88 8.08 -9.86
CA ALA A 141 -3.20 7.59 -10.23
C ALA A 141 -4.33 8.27 -9.43
N GLU A 142 -4.05 8.64 -8.18
CA GLU A 142 -4.96 9.38 -7.30
C GLU A 142 -4.86 10.92 -7.48
N GLY A 143 -4.07 11.38 -8.45
CA GLY A 143 -3.93 12.80 -8.79
C GLY A 143 -3.11 13.62 -7.79
N LEU A 144 -2.28 12.98 -6.96
CA LEU A 144 -1.37 13.69 -6.08
C LEU A 144 -0.08 14.07 -6.84
N PRO A 145 0.51 15.25 -6.53
CA PRO A 145 1.71 15.71 -7.20
C PRO A 145 2.92 14.86 -6.80
N VAL A 146 3.59 14.31 -7.81
CA VAL A 146 4.87 13.58 -7.70
C VAL A 146 5.84 14.10 -8.77
N ALA A 147 7.15 14.00 -8.52
CA ALA A 147 8.15 14.39 -9.51
C ALA A 147 7.99 13.58 -10.80
N PRO A 148 8.10 14.16 -12.01
CA PRO A 148 8.14 13.38 -13.24
C PRO A 148 9.30 12.36 -13.22
N GLY A 149 9.01 11.08 -13.54
CA GLY A 149 10.05 10.05 -13.45
C GLY A 149 9.46 8.63 -13.61
N GLY A 150 10.30 7.64 -13.35
CA GLY A 150 9.93 6.23 -13.43
C GLY A 150 11.12 5.30 -13.36
N ARG A 151 10.92 4.04 -13.78
CA ARG A 151 11.99 3.04 -13.87
C ARG A 151 12.93 3.40 -15.02
N LEU A 152 14.22 3.54 -14.72
CA LEU A 152 15.27 3.67 -15.72
C LEU A 152 15.93 2.31 -15.95
N ASP A 153 15.92 1.85 -17.20
CA ASP A 153 16.72 0.72 -17.61
C ASP A 153 18.18 1.20 -17.80
N PRO A 154 19.17 0.60 -17.11
CA PRO A 154 20.57 1.03 -17.25
C PRO A 154 21.15 0.94 -18.67
N ASP A 155 20.51 0.16 -19.55
CA ASP A 155 20.94 -0.02 -20.94
C ASP A 155 20.10 0.80 -21.94
N ARG A 156 19.09 1.56 -21.46
CA ARG A 156 18.18 2.35 -22.28
C ARG A 156 17.93 3.73 -21.64
N SER A 157 18.02 4.78 -22.43
CA SER A 157 17.83 6.17 -21.97
C SER A 157 16.45 6.76 -22.29
N ASP A 158 15.54 6.00 -22.89
CA ASP A 158 14.24 6.53 -23.38
C ASP A 158 13.41 7.25 -22.31
N LEU A 159 13.57 6.90 -21.02
CA LEU A 159 12.91 7.64 -19.95
C LEU A 159 13.44 9.07 -19.84
N LEU A 160 14.78 9.24 -19.95
CA LEU A 160 15.44 10.55 -19.81
C LEU A 160 15.04 11.52 -20.91
N ASP A 161 14.66 11.01 -22.10
CA ASP A 161 14.14 11.81 -23.20
C ASP A 161 12.73 12.35 -22.93
N ARG A 162 12.00 11.72 -21.99
CA ARG A 162 10.60 12.05 -21.66
C ARG A 162 10.46 12.91 -20.42
N ILE A 163 11.46 12.95 -19.55
CA ILE A 163 11.45 13.72 -18.31
C ILE A 163 12.57 14.76 -18.34
N ARG A 164 12.28 15.97 -17.85
CA ARG A 164 13.24 17.07 -17.85
C ARG A 164 14.33 16.85 -16.79
N GLY A 165 15.59 16.98 -17.17
CA GLY A 165 16.71 17.02 -16.22
C GLY A 165 16.88 18.39 -15.53
N PRO A 166 17.77 18.49 -14.53
CA PRO A 166 18.62 17.40 -14.04
C PRO A 166 17.81 16.28 -13.35
N TRP A 167 18.42 15.10 -13.25
CA TRP A 167 17.75 13.91 -12.70
C TRP A 167 18.40 13.46 -11.40
N ILE A 168 17.58 13.02 -10.44
CA ILE A 168 18.03 12.28 -9.27
C ILE A 168 17.77 10.79 -9.48
N LEU A 169 18.80 9.95 -9.20
CA LEU A 169 18.71 8.51 -9.33
C LEU A 169 18.84 7.83 -7.97
N LYS A 170 17.99 6.83 -7.73
CA LYS A 170 17.93 6.08 -6.45
C LYS A 170 17.48 4.64 -6.67
N PRO A 171 17.86 3.68 -5.80
CA PRO A 171 17.29 2.34 -5.82
C PRO A 171 15.81 2.39 -5.40
N ALA A 172 15.01 1.46 -5.93
CA ALA A 172 13.56 1.50 -5.72
C ALA A 172 13.13 1.24 -4.28
N CYS A 173 13.80 0.33 -3.57
CA CYS A 173 13.34 -0.16 -2.26
C CYS A 173 14.24 0.23 -1.08
N GLU A 174 15.32 0.98 -1.31
CA GLU A 174 16.22 1.39 -0.23
C GLU A 174 15.75 2.67 0.48
N ASP A 175 15.84 2.68 1.78
CA ASP A 175 15.58 3.81 2.66
C ASP A 175 16.91 4.40 3.22
N ALA A 176 16.85 5.26 4.23
CA ALA A 176 18.00 5.83 4.92
C ALA A 176 19.02 6.55 4.01
N SER A 177 18.60 7.00 2.83
CA SER A 177 19.44 7.63 1.79
C SER A 177 20.51 6.71 1.19
N LEU A 178 20.37 5.39 1.33
CA LEU A 178 21.22 4.42 0.64
C LEU A 178 21.08 4.58 -0.88
N GLY A 179 22.23 4.62 -1.58
CA GLY A 179 22.28 4.91 -3.00
C GLY A 179 22.30 6.41 -3.35
N LEU A 180 22.30 7.31 -2.35
CA LEU A 180 22.40 8.76 -2.53
C LEU A 180 23.75 9.31 -2.00
N GLU A 181 24.80 8.50 -2.06
CA GLU A 181 26.16 8.94 -1.72
C GLU A 181 26.77 9.79 -2.82
N GLY A 182 27.68 10.67 -2.45
CA GLY A 182 28.32 11.62 -3.35
C GLY A 182 27.33 12.65 -3.90
N ASP A 183 27.38 12.90 -5.21
CA ASP A 183 26.39 13.76 -5.87
C ASP A 183 25.36 12.90 -6.63
N PRO A 184 24.15 12.71 -6.07
CA PRO A 184 23.12 11.86 -6.67
C PRO A 184 22.39 12.52 -7.84
N VAL A 185 22.69 13.80 -8.15
CA VAL A 185 22.01 14.57 -9.20
C VAL A 185 22.83 14.58 -10.47
N CYS A 186 22.28 14.04 -11.53
CA CYS A 186 22.93 13.94 -12.84
C CYS A 186 22.43 15.05 -13.78
N SER A 187 23.36 15.85 -14.33
CA SER A 187 23.01 16.96 -15.23
C SER A 187 22.97 16.56 -16.70
N THR A 188 23.52 15.39 -17.07
CA THR A 188 23.49 14.87 -18.44
C THR A 188 22.94 13.45 -18.51
N PRO A 189 22.32 13.03 -19.64
CA PRO A 189 21.82 11.66 -19.80
C PRO A 189 22.92 10.60 -19.64
N GLU A 190 24.14 10.90 -20.10
CA GLU A 190 25.30 9.99 -20.01
C GLU A 190 25.68 9.74 -18.56
N ALA A 191 25.73 10.81 -17.72
CA ALA A 191 25.97 10.69 -16.28
C ALA A 191 24.87 9.89 -15.59
N ALA A 192 23.62 10.11 -15.97
CA ALA A 192 22.48 9.36 -15.43
C ALA A 192 22.55 7.86 -15.78
N VAL A 193 22.91 7.50 -17.01
CA VAL A 193 23.09 6.09 -17.42
C VAL A 193 24.26 5.43 -16.67
N ILE A 194 25.40 6.13 -16.50
CA ILE A 194 26.52 5.62 -15.71
C ILE A 194 26.06 5.36 -14.27
N ARG A 195 25.42 6.34 -13.64
CA ARG A 195 24.89 6.22 -12.28
C ARG A 195 23.87 5.09 -12.15
N ALA A 196 23.01 4.91 -13.14
CA ALA A 196 22.03 3.81 -13.14
C ALA A 196 22.71 2.44 -13.14
N ARG A 197 23.80 2.26 -13.89
CA ARG A 197 24.60 1.02 -13.89
C ARG A 197 25.28 0.77 -12.55
N GLU A 198 25.83 1.81 -11.94
CA GLU A 198 26.43 1.71 -10.60
C GLU A 198 25.40 1.25 -9.56
N LEU A 199 24.21 1.86 -9.55
CA LEU A 199 23.13 1.50 -8.65
C LEU A 199 22.64 0.07 -8.91
N ALA A 200 22.43 -0.31 -10.16
CA ALA A 200 22.01 -1.68 -10.52
C ALA A 200 23.03 -2.75 -10.11
N ALA A 201 24.34 -2.44 -10.20
CA ALA A 201 25.39 -3.33 -9.76
C ALA A 201 25.46 -3.45 -8.22
N ARG A 202 25.24 -2.34 -7.51
CA ARG A 202 25.28 -2.29 -6.04
C ARG A 202 24.04 -2.89 -5.37
N PHE A 203 22.86 -2.73 -6.00
CA PHE A 203 21.59 -3.23 -5.50
C PHE A 203 20.98 -4.25 -6.47
N PRO A 204 21.56 -5.45 -6.57
CA PRO A 204 21.14 -6.47 -7.54
C PRO A 204 19.69 -6.91 -7.26
N GLY A 205 18.89 -6.95 -8.33
CA GLY A 205 17.47 -7.32 -8.25
C GLY A 205 16.52 -6.15 -8.01
N GLN A 206 17.01 -4.98 -7.61
CA GLN A 206 16.18 -3.78 -7.48
C GLN A 206 16.15 -2.97 -8.77
N ALA A 207 15.03 -2.29 -9.00
CA ALA A 207 14.91 -1.32 -10.07
C ALA A 207 15.63 -0.02 -9.71
N VAL A 208 16.14 0.68 -10.72
CA VAL A 208 16.64 2.05 -10.58
C VAL A 208 15.52 3.02 -10.93
N VAL A 209 15.28 3.96 -10.05
CA VAL A 209 14.32 5.06 -10.24
C VAL A 209 15.08 6.29 -10.70
N ALA A 210 14.64 6.94 -11.79
CA ALA A 210 15.09 8.25 -12.20
C ALA A 210 13.93 9.23 -12.18
N GLU A 211 14.13 10.38 -11.55
CA GLU A 211 13.13 11.45 -11.41
C GLU A 211 13.75 12.80 -11.76
N THR A 212 12.93 13.72 -12.28
CA THR A 212 13.32 15.13 -12.38
C THR A 212 13.69 15.63 -10.98
N PHE A 213 14.88 16.17 -10.83
CA PHE A 213 15.29 16.76 -9.56
C PHE A 213 14.52 18.05 -9.28
N LEU A 214 13.86 18.11 -8.15
CA LEU A 214 13.11 19.28 -7.72
C LEU A 214 14.04 20.23 -6.95
N PRO A 215 14.22 21.51 -7.37
CA PRO A 215 15.22 22.39 -6.79
C PRO A 215 14.79 23.11 -5.52
N GLY A 216 13.50 23.06 -5.18
CA GLY A 216 12.91 23.84 -4.09
C GLY A 216 13.17 23.29 -2.69
N ARG A 217 12.44 23.86 -1.72
CA ARG A 217 12.50 23.51 -0.30
C ARG A 217 12.07 22.07 -0.07
N GLU A 218 12.69 21.40 0.89
CA GLU A 218 12.36 20.04 1.30
C GLU A 218 11.61 20.07 2.64
N LEU A 219 10.43 19.42 2.67
CA LEU A 219 9.54 19.39 3.82
C LEU A 219 9.31 17.96 4.28
N ASN A 220 9.39 17.72 5.58
CA ASN A 220 9.03 16.44 6.19
C ASN A 220 7.75 16.62 7.02
N VAL A 221 6.72 15.85 6.69
CA VAL A 221 5.42 15.89 7.36
C VAL A 221 5.21 14.59 8.13
N SER A 222 5.32 14.67 9.45
CA SER A 222 5.05 13.55 10.34
C SER A 222 3.55 13.49 10.68
N LEU A 223 3.01 12.26 10.70
CA LEU A 223 1.61 11.96 10.96
C LEU A 223 1.51 10.95 12.09
N LEU A 224 0.61 11.19 13.03
CA LEU A 224 0.38 10.32 14.18
C LEU A 224 -1.11 10.05 14.35
N ALA A 225 -1.48 8.79 14.52
CA ALA A 225 -2.85 8.39 14.80
C ALA A 225 -3.35 9.01 16.12
N GLY A 226 -4.66 9.21 16.25
CA GLY A 226 -5.30 9.70 17.47
C GLY A 226 -6.82 9.58 17.41
N ASP A 227 -7.52 9.87 18.50
CA ASP A 227 -8.97 9.66 18.69
C ASP A 227 -9.85 10.30 17.62
N GLY A 228 -9.42 11.41 17.04
CA GLY A 228 -10.13 12.14 15.97
C GLY A 228 -9.72 11.76 14.55
N GLY A 229 -8.88 10.76 14.39
CA GLY A 229 -8.23 10.38 13.13
C GLY A 229 -6.74 10.68 13.13
N VAL A 230 -6.13 10.98 11.95
CA VAL A 230 -4.71 11.30 11.87
C VAL A 230 -4.44 12.77 12.16
N GLU A 231 -3.48 13.04 13.05
CA GLU A 231 -2.93 14.35 13.30
C GLU A 231 -1.68 14.59 12.44
N VAL A 232 -1.60 15.76 11.81
CA VAL A 232 -0.37 16.26 11.17
C VAL A 232 0.41 17.02 12.22
N LEU A 233 1.58 16.50 12.57
CA LEU A 233 2.51 17.18 13.48
C LEU A 233 3.14 18.40 12.78
N PRO A 234 3.78 19.33 13.54
CA PRO A 234 4.46 20.47 12.96
C PRO A 234 5.40 20.07 11.82
N VAL A 235 5.23 20.72 10.67
CA VAL A 235 6.00 20.40 9.45
C VAL A 235 7.43 20.87 9.61
N ALA A 236 8.39 19.98 9.42
CA ALA A 236 9.80 20.30 9.42
C ALA A 236 10.29 20.64 8.00
N GLU A 237 11.23 21.57 7.91
CA GLU A 237 11.97 21.89 6.70
C GLU A 237 13.43 21.46 6.84
N ILE A 238 13.99 20.86 5.81
CA ILE A 238 15.41 20.57 5.71
C ILE A 238 16.09 21.74 4.98
N VAL A 239 16.97 22.44 5.69
CA VAL A 239 17.66 23.63 5.20
C VAL A 239 19.14 23.30 4.97
N TYR A 240 19.64 23.64 3.80
CA TYR A 240 21.03 23.42 3.38
C TYR A 240 21.82 24.72 3.49
N GLU A 241 22.50 24.92 4.63
CA GLU A 241 23.18 26.17 4.96
C GLU A 241 24.59 26.24 4.36
N GLY A 242 24.89 27.29 3.63
CA GLY A 242 26.24 27.52 3.11
C GLY A 242 26.73 26.49 2.09
N PHE A 243 25.84 25.70 1.50
CA PHE A 243 26.21 24.74 0.45
C PHE A 243 26.85 25.46 -0.73
N PRO A 244 28.06 25.04 -1.18
CA PRO A 244 28.75 25.64 -2.32
C PRO A 244 27.92 25.58 -3.60
N ALA A 245 28.17 26.51 -4.52
CA ALA A 245 27.61 26.44 -5.86
C ALA A 245 28.09 25.14 -6.55
N GLY A 246 27.13 24.35 -7.08
CA GLY A 246 27.39 23.07 -7.74
C GLY A 246 27.30 21.85 -6.82
N MET A 247 27.18 22.02 -5.51
CA MET A 247 26.85 20.92 -4.60
C MET A 247 25.34 20.74 -4.53
N SER A 248 24.87 19.52 -4.79
CA SER A 248 23.44 19.24 -4.77
C SER A 248 22.88 19.34 -3.35
N ARG A 249 21.74 20.02 -3.22
CA ARG A 249 21.02 20.16 -1.96
C ARG A 249 20.10 18.96 -1.79
N VAL A 250 20.65 17.84 -1.38
CA VAL A 250 19.96 16.57 -1.17
C VAL A 250 20.30 16.03 0.21
N LEU A 251 19.31 15.54 0.94
CA LEU A 251 19.54 14.82 2.19
C LEU A 251 20.08 13.41 1.87
N GLY A 252 21.35 13.37 1.43
CA GLY A 252 22.05 12.15 1.08
C GLY A 252 22.57 11.38 2.29
N TYR A 253 23.27 10.26 2.03
CA TYR A 253 23.81 9.39 3.06
C TYR A 253 24.77 10.11 4.01
N GLU A 254 25.69 10.91 3.48
CA GLU A 254 26.67 11.69 4.27
C GLU A 254 25.99 12.71 5.19
N ALA A 255 24.91 13.35 4.70
CA ALA A 255 24.14 14.34 5.49
C ALA A 255 23.33 13.71 6.63
N LYS A 256 23.11 12.40 6.63
CA LYS A 256 22.40 11.68 7.68
C LYS A 256 23.34 10.98 8.68
N TRP A 257 24.45 10.42 8.21
CA TRP A 257 25.20 9.42 8.97
C TRP A 257 26.66 9.77 9.26
N HIS A 258 27.25 10.75 8.54
CA HIS A 258 28.62 11.15 8.77
C HIS A 258 28.69 12.48 9.54
N GLU A 259 28.64 12.41 10.87
CA GLU A 259 28.55 13.57 11.77
C GLU A 259 29.63 14.63 11.54
N ASP A 260 30.84 14.23 11.15
CA ASP A 260 31.98 15.13 10.85
C ASP A 260 31.93 15.71 9.42
N SER A 261 30.98 15.30 8.58
CA SER A 261 30.91 15.78 7.20
C SER A 261 30.35 17.19 7.11
N PHE A 262 30.80 17.92 6.09
CA PHE A 262 30.22 19.23 5.75
C PHE A 262 28.69 19.12 5.55
N ALA A 263 28.24 18.08 4.83
CA ALA A 263 26.85 17.87 4.52
C ALA A 263 26.00 17.67 5.81
N TYR A 264 26.48 16.90 6.78
CA TYR A 264 25.80 16.70 8.06
C TYR A 264 25.67 17.99 8.86
N ILE A 265 26.81 18.70 9.08
CA ILE A 265 26.87 19.91 9.90
C ILE A 265 25.99 21.04 9.32
N HIS A 266 25.89 21.11 7.99
CA HIS A 266 25.20 22.19 7.28
C HIS A 266 23.81 21.81 6.78
N THR A 267 23.32 20.62 7.09
CA THR A 267 21.94 20.19 6.82
C THR A 267 21.13 20.29 8.12
N VAL A 268 20.34 21.35 8.23
CA VAL A 268 19.67 21.72 9.48
C VAL A 268 18.17 21.51 9.36
N ARG A 269 17.57 20.88 10.37
CA ARG A 269 16.11 20.80 10.51
C ARG A 269 15.58 22.08 11.14
N ARG A 270 14.58 22.69 10.52
CA ARG A 270 13.86 23.84 11.06
C ARG A 270 12.36 23.62 11.02
N PHE A 271 11.64 24.29 11.90
CA PHE A 271 10.20 24.38 11.86
C PHE A 271 9.82 25.78 11.42
N PRO A 272 9.34 25.99 10.18
CA PRO A 272 8.99 27.31 9.68
C PRO A 272 7.91 27.96 10.55
N GLU A 273 8.12 29.22 10.91
CA GLU A 273 7.19 30.03 11.69
C GLU A 273 6.86 31.30 10.93
N GLY A 274 5.59 31.69 10.96
CA GLY A 274 5.13 32.95 10.36
C GLY A 274 4.08 32.79 9.26
N SER A 275 3.44 33.90 8.93
CA SER A 275 2.30 33.94 8.02
C SER A 275 2.66 33.60 6.56
N ALA A 276 3.92 33.83 6.16
CA ALA A 276 4.37 33.59 4.78
C ALA A 276 4.31 32.10 4.38
N ASP A 277 4.53 31.18 5.32
CA ASP A 277 4.57 29.75 5.05
C ASP A 277 3.23 29.03 5.33
N THR A 278 2.25 29.72 5.93
CA THR A 278 1.00 29.10 6.40
C THR A 278 0.28 28.31 5.29
N ALA A 279 0.16 28.89 4.10
CA ALA A 279 -0.52 28.24 2.97
C ALA A 279 0.25 27.01 2.47
N LEU A 280 1.58 27.10 2.38
CA LEU A 280 2.45 26.00 1.99
C LEU A 280 2.39 24.84 2.99
N LEU A 281 2.52 25.14 4.28
CA LEU A 281 2.49 24.13 5.34
C LEU A 281 1.12 23.44 5.42
N ALA A 282 0.03 24.20 5.25
CA ALA A 282 -1.32 23.64 5.16
C ALA A 282 -1.45 22.69 3.96
N ARG A 283 -0.97 23.12 2.78
CA ARG A 283 -0.98 22.31 1.56
C ARG A 283 -0.16 21.02 1.73
N ALA A 284 1.04 21.10 2.31
CA ALA A 284 1.87 19.94 2.60
C ALA A 284 1.15 18.97 3.56
N GLY A 285 0.52 19.48 4.61
CA GLY A 285 -0.28 18.69 5.54
C GLY A 285 -1.48 17.99 4.87
N ASP A 286 -2.16 18.68 3.93
CA ASP A 286 -3.29 18.10 3.19
C ASP A 286 -2.85 16.97 2.25
N LEU A 287 -1.70 17.13 1.58
CA LEU A 287 -1.10 16.08 0.76
C LEU A 287 -0.71 14.87 1.61
N ALA A 288 -0.10 15.09 2.78
CA ALA A 288 0.25 14.02 3.70
C ALA A 288 -0.99 13.28 4.25
N ARG A 289 -2.06 14.01 4.62
CA ARG A 289 -3.34 13.38 5.00
C ARG A 289 -3.97 12.61 3.85
N ALA A 290 -3.84 13.09 2.61
CA ALA A 290 -4.32 12.37 1.43
C ALA A 290 -3.54 11.06 1.24
N ALA A 291 -2.20 11.10 1.33
CA ALA A 291 -1.36 9.89 1.27
C ALA A 291 -1.71 8.90 2.38
N TRP A 292 -1.90 9.37 3.64
CA TRP A 292 -2.36 8.53 4.75
C TRP A 292 -3.62 7.75 4.41
N ARG A 293 -4.62 8.41 3.84
CA ARG A 293 -5.90 7.78 3.47
C ARG A 293 -5.78 6.84 2.28
N ILE A 294 -5.03 7.23 1.25
CA ILE A 294 -4.87 6.45 0.02
C ILE A 294 -4.17 5.12 0.31
N PHE A 295 -3.09 5.14 1.07
CA PHE A 295 -2.37 3.93 1.43
C PHE A 295 -3.00 3.15 2.59
N GLY A 296 -3.89 3.76 3.38
CA GLY A 296 -4.42 3.16 4.60
C GLY A 296 -3.36 3.03 5.69
N LEU A 297 -2.52 4.05 5.84
CA LEU A 297 -1.47 4.10 6.86
C LEU A 297 -2.05 3.99 8.26
N ARG A 298 -1.26 3.43 9.18
CA ARG A 298 -1.65 3.19 10.56
C ARG A 298 -0.55 3.58 11.55
N GLY A 299 -0.97 3.89 12.78
CA GLY A 299 -0.09 4.25 13.89
C GLY A 299 0.63 5.56 13.65
N TYR A 300 1.63 5.54 12.81
CA TYR A 300 2.47 6.69 12.51
C TYR A 300 3.09 6.59 11.12
N ALA A 301 3.41 7.73 10.51
CA ALA A 301 4.05 7.79 9.20
C ALA A 301 4.76 9.14 9.00
N ARG A 302 5.64 9.21 8.00
CA ARG A 302 6.23 10.46 7.51
C ARG A 302 6.10 10.55 5.99
N VAL A 303 5.63 11.68 5.51
CA VAL A 303 5.58 12.00 4.09
C VAL A 303 6.62 13.07 3.80
N ASP A 304 7.55 12.77 2.91
CA ASP A 304 8.61 13.68 2.51
C ASP A 304 8.23 14.35 1.18
N LEU A 305 8.30 15.67 1.16
CA LEU A 305 7.90 16.49 0.02
C LEU A 305 9.03 17.43 -0.39
N ARG A 306 9.01 17.82 -1.67
CA ARG A 306 9.91 18.84 -2.17
C ARG A 306 9.20 19.76 -3.15
N LEU A 307 9.52 21.06 -3.10
CA LEU A 307 8.90 22.04 -3.98
C LEU A 307 9.53 21.96 -5.37
N ASP A 308 8.67 22.07 -6.37
CA ASP A 308 9.08 22.22 -7.77
C ASP A 308 9.54 23.66 -8.08
N GLU A 309 9.84 23.94 -9.36
CA GLU A 309 10.24 25.27 -9.84
C GLU A 309 9.15 26.34 -9.64
N ALA A 310 7.87 25.94 -9.57
CA ALA A 310 6.75 26.84 -9.34
C ALA A 310 6.44 27.07 -7.84
N GLY A 311 7.15 26.34 -6.95
CA GLY A 311 6.93 26.39 -5.51
C GLY A 311 5.81 25.47 -5.03
N GLU A 312 5.31 24.56 -5.88
CA GLU A 312 4.29 23.57 -5.50
C GLU A 312 4.93 22.32 -4.89
N PRO A 313 4.37 21.81 -3.76
CA PRO A 313 4.92 20.63 -3.11
C PRO A 313 4.55 19.34 -3.86
N CYS A 314 5.58 18.54 -4.19
CA CYS A 314 5.47 17.20 -4.74
C CYS A 314 5.91 16.17 -3.70
N ILE A 315 5.21 15.05 -3.60
CA ILE A 315 5.56 13.95 -2.70
C ILE A 315 6.76 13.20 -3.29
N LEU A 316 7.82 13.04 -2.49
CA LEU A 316 9.01 12.27 -2.83
C LEU A 316 8.87 10.80 -2.40
N GLU A 317 8.41 10.59 -1.16
CA GLU A 317 8.25 9.27 -0.56
C GLU A 317 7.23 9.28 0.59
N VAL A 318 6.74 8.08 0.93
CA VAL A 318 5.84 7.84 2.05
C VAL A 318 6.47 6.77 2.94
N ASN A 319 6.92 7.18 4.12
CA ASN A 319 7.54 6.28 5.09
C ASN A 319 6.46 5.78 6.07
N ALA A 320 6.05 4.53 5.93
CA ALA A 320 5.01 3.92 6.78
C ALA A 320 5.55 3.35 8.10
N ASN A 321 6.87 3.37 8.29
CA ASN A 321 7.57 2.99 9.52
C ASN A 321 8.76 3.93 9.75
N PRO A 322 8.52 5.26 9.97
CA PRO A 322 9.62 6.23 10.12
C PRO A 322 10.36 6.02 11.43
N CYS A 323 11.67 6.35 11.43
CA CYS A 323 12.53 6.26 12.60
C CYS A 323 11.97 7.03 13.81
N LEU A 324 11.90 6.36 14.96
CA LEU A 324 11.48 6.90 16.26
C LEU A 324 12.66 7.21 17.20
N ALA A 325 13.91 7.31 16.71
CA ALA A 325 15.02 7.74 17.54
C ALA A 325 14.78 9.16 18.09
N ALA A 326 15.29 9.44 19.30
CA ALA A 326 15.00 10.69 19.99
C ALA A 326 15.44 11.95 19.22
N ASP A 327 16.52 11.86 18.44
CA ASP A 327 17.05 12.90 17.53
C ASP A 327 16.45 12.85 16.13
N GLY A 328 15.62 11.83 15.86
CA GLY A 328 14.95 11.61 14.59
C GLY A 328 13.92 12.69 14.23
N GLY A 329 13.63 12.81 12.93
CA GLY A 329 12.71 13.83 12.40
C GLY A 329 11.28 13.71 12.94
N PHE A 330 10.82 12.47 13.15
CA PHE A 330 9.49 12.23 13.69
C PHE A 330 9.37 12.72 15.14
N MET A 331 10.33 12.34 15.98
CA MET A 331 10.31 12.73 17.40
C MET A 331 10.52 14.23 17.59
N ALA A 332 11.35 14.87 16.76
CA ALA A 332 11.48 16.32 16.78
C ALA A 332 10.16 17.05 16.46
N ALA A 333 9.37 16.52 15.51
CA ALA A 333 8.05 17.08 15.21
C ALA A 333 7.05 16.82 16.35
N ALA A 334 7.11 15.65 17.01
CA ALA A 334 6.29 15.32 18.16
C ALA A 334 6.60 16.23 19.35
N GLU A 335 7.89 16.42 19.67
CA GLU A 335 8.33 17.34 20.72
C GLU A 335 7.88 18.79 20.45
N ARG A 336 7.97 19.23 19.19
CA ARG A 336 7.47 20.55 18.77
C ARG A 336 5.95 20.69 18.95
N ALA A 337 5.20 19.59 18.87
CA ALA A 337 3.76 19.52 19.17
C ALA A 337 3.48 19.43 20.69
N GLY A 338 4.51 19.36 21.55
CA GLY A 338 4.37 19.18 23.00
C GLY A 338 4.13 17.73 23.43
N LEU A 339 4.37 16.75 22.55
CA LEU A 339 4.20 15.33 22.84
C LEU A 339 5.51 14.72 23.37
N SER A 340 5.42 14.00 24.48
CA SER A 340 6.52 13.17 25.01
C SER A 340 6.62 11.83 24.28
N ALA A 341 7.73 11.10 24.47
CA ALA A 341 7.88 9.73 24.00
C ALA A 341 6.74 8.83 24.53
N ARG A 342 6.33 9.01 25.79
CA ARG A 342 5.18 8.32 26.39
C ARG A 342 3.88 8.56 25.59
N ASP A 343 3.62 9.81 25.19
CA ASP A 343 2.40 10.16 24.47
C ASP A 343 2.40 9.57 23.05
N VAL A 344 3.54 9.60 22.35
CA VAL A 344 3.72 9.00 21.03
C VAL A 344 3.52 7.49 21.10
N VAL A 345 4.20 6.80 22.02
CA VAL A 345 4.09 5.33 22.20
C VAL A 345 2.66 4.94 22.55
N ARG A 346 2.01 5.69 23.47
CA ARG A 346 0.62 5.47 23.85
C ARG A 346 -0.32 5.52 22.63
N ARG A 347 -0.24 6.59 21.85
CA ARG A 347 -1.11 6.78 20.67
C ARG A 347 -0.89 5.71 19.59
N ILE A 348 0.37 5.28 19.39
CA ILE A 348 0.67 4.18 18.47
C ILE A 348 0.05 2.87 18.95
N LEU A 349 0.07 2.60 20.26
CA LEU A 349 -0.55 1.41 20.85
C LEU A 349 -2.09 1.47 20.84
N GLU A 350 -2.68 2.63 21.05
CA GLU A 350 -4.14 2.82 20.96
C GLU A 350 -4.66 2.48 19.56
N ASP A 351 -3.91 2.79 18.51
CA ASP A 351 -4.27 2.42 17.13
C ASP A 351 -4.18 0.90 16.88
N VAL A 352 -3.32 0.16 17.58
CA VAL A 352 -3.31 -1.32 17.56
C VAL A 352 -4.57 -1.90 18.18
N VAL A 353 -4.99 -1.38 19.33
CA VAL A 353 -6.15 -1.86 20.07
C VAL A 353 -7.45 -1.61 19.32
N GLU A 354 -7.61 -0.45 18.74
CA GLU A 354 -8.70 -0.11 17.83
C GLU A 354 -8.64 -0.88 16.50
N GLY A 355 -7.54 -1.59 16.31
CA GLY A 355 -7.14 -2.30 15.10
C GLY A 355 -7.87 -3.57 14.75
N ARG A 356 -9.13 -3.75 15.11
CA ARG A 356 -10.03 -4.43 14.17
C ARG A 356 -9.91 -3.68 12.86
N PRO A 357 -9.74 -4.38 11.69
CA PRO A 357 -9.62 -3.67 10.46
C PRO A 357 -10.78 -2.67 10.39
N ARG A 358 -10.53 -1.42 10.69
CA ARG A 358 -11.21 -0.39 9.96
C ARG A 358 -10.75 -0.68 8.55
N VAL A 359 -11.50 -1.49 7.83
CA VAL A 359 -11.65 -1.28 6.39
C VAL A 359 -11.80 0.22 6.35
N ALA A 360 -10.74 0.93 5.99
CA ALA A 360 -10.77 2.39 5.89
C ALA A 360 -12.05 2.61 5.10
N ALA A 361 -13.04 3.21 5.75
CA ALA A 361 -14.27 3.52 5.04
C ALA A 361 -13.72 4.30 3.86
N ALA A 362 -13.77 3.66 2.71
CA ALA A 362 -13.14 4.15 1.48
C ALA A 362 -13.45 5.62 1.49
N PRO A 363 -12.46 6.52 1.42
CA PRO A 363 -12.65 7.92 1.73
C PRO A 363 -13.99 8.26 1.15
N SER A 364 -14.89 8.78 1.96
CA SER A 364 -16.11 9.35 1.41
C SER A 364 -15.59 10.53 0.60
N VAL A 365 -15.08 10.21 -0.59
CA VAL A 365 -15.12 11.15 -1.70
C VAL A 365 -16.53 11.62 -1.56
N LYS A 366 -16.73 12.91 -1.21
CA LYS A 366 -18.03 13.55 -1.46
C LYS A 366 -18.32 13.08 -2.86
N LYS A 367 -19.10 12.00 -2.96
CA LYS A 367 -19.67 11.58 -4.22
C LYS A 367 -20.35 12.85 -4.69
N GLN A 368 -19.71 13.58 -5.59
CA GLN A 368 -20.54 14.12 -6.64
C GLN A 368 -21.40 12.94 -6.98
N SER A 369 -22.69 13.04 -6.69
CA SER A 369 -23.65 11.96 -6.83
C SER A 369 -23.47 11.40 -8.24
N ARG A 370 -22.56 10.39 -8.36
CA ARG A 370 -22.48 9.62 -9.59
C ARG A 370 -23.80 8.92 -9.66
N PRO A 371 -24.51 8.98 -10.76
CA PRO A 371 -25.75 8.26 -10.89
C PRO A 371 -25.48 6.80 -10.49
N ALA A 372 -26.27 6.29 -9.56
CA ALA A 372 -26.12 4.93 -9.08
C ALA A 372 -26.39 3.99 -10.26
N LEU A 373 -25.52 2.98 -10.46
CA LEU A 373 -25.80 1.92 -11.44
C LEU A 373 -27.13 1.29 -11.06
N HIS A 374 -28.15 1.44 -11.91
CA HIS A 374 -29.43 0.76 -11.76
C HIS A 374 -29.27 -0.65 -12.34
N VAL A 375 -29.39 -1.68 -11.51
CA VAL A 375 -29.31 -3.07 -11.95
C VAL A 375 -30.72 -3.65 -11.98
N ARG A 376 -31.15 -4.10 -13.17
CA ARG A 376 -32.42 -4.82 -13.33
C ARG A 376 -32.19 -6.29 -13.67
N HIS A 377 -33.12 -7.14 -13.27
CA HIS A 377 -33.09 -8.55 -13.51
C HIS A 377 -33.87 -8.90 -14.80
N GLY A 378 -33.32 -9.80 -15.59
CA GLY A 378 -33.91 -10.26 -16.84
C GLY A 378 -33.47 -9.48 -18.06
N LEU A 379 -33.93 -9.91 -19.23
CA LEU A 379 -33.74 -9.26 -20.52
C LEU A 379 -35.08 -8.85 -21.12
N GLU A 380 -35.08 -7.73 -21.82
CA GLU A 380 -36.14 -7.27 -22.71
C GLU A 380 -35.66 -7.37 -24.16
N ALA A 381 -36.60 -7.51 -25.11
CA ALA A 381 -36.24 -7.59 -26.52
C ALA A 381 -35.41 -6.38 -27.02
N ALA A 382 -35.63 -5.23 -26.39
CA ALA A 382 -34.87 -4.00 -26.68
C ALA A 382 -33.40 -4.06 -26.24
N ASP A 383 -33.00 -5.00 -25.39
CA ASP A 383 -31.61 -5.10 -24.90
C ASP A 383 -30.67 -5.76 -25.90
N ARG A 384 -31.17 -6.53 -26.80
CA ARG A 384 -30.36 -7.35 -27.71
C ARG A 384 -29.33 -6.53 -28.49
N GLU A 385 -29.72 -5.41 -29.10
CA GLU A 385 -28.83 -4.53 -29.86
C GLU A 385 -27.85 -3.74 -28.97
N PRO A 386 -28.28 -3.13 -27.86
CA PRO A 386 -27.36 -2.52 -26.89
C PRO A 386 -26.31 -3.50 -26.32
N LEU A 387 -26.68 -4.74 -26.01
CA LEU A 387 -25.74 -5.74 -25.50
C LEU A 387 -24.73 -6.18 -26.57
N GLU A 388 -25.16 -6.39 -27.82
CA GLU A 388 -24.24 -6.65 -28.92
C GLU A 388 -23.24 -5.50 -29.12
N THR A 389 -23.74 -4.26 -29.12
CA THR A 389 -22.90 -3.06 -29.23
C THR A 389 -21.89 -3.00 -28.10
N LEU A 390 -22.31 -3.26 -26.85
CA LEU A 390 -21.47 -3.27 -25.67
C LEU A 390 -20.37 -4.34 -25.76
N ILE A 391 -20.72 -5.58 -26.12
CA ILE A 391 -19.76 -6.70 -26.26
C ILE A 391 -18.69 -6.34 -27.28
N ARG A 392 -19.09 -5.86 -28.45
CA ARG A 392 -18.18 -5.45 -29.53
C ARG A 392 -17.32 -4.25 -29.17
N ALA A 393 -17.87 -3.27 -28.42
CA ALA A 393 -17.15 -2.06 -28.00
C ALA A 393 -15.98 -2.35 -27.05
N THR A 394 -16.00 -3.48 -26.32
CA THR A 394 -14.88 -3.87 -25.46
C THR A 394 -13.60 -4.14 -26.24
N GLY A 395 -13.70 -4.59 -27.52
CA GLY A 395 -12.56 -5.04 -28.31
C GLY A 395 -11.82 -6.24 -27.73
N PHE A 396 -12.40 -6.88 -26.72
CA PHE A 396 -11.76 -7.91 -25.90
C PHE A 396 -12.00 -9.33 -26.44
N PHE A 397 -13.16 -9.54 -27.05
CA PHE A 397 -13.63 -10.83 -27.53
C PHE A 397 -13.38 -11.01 -29.03
N ASN A 398 -13.01 -12.22 -29.44
CA ASN A 398 -12.94 -12.57 -30.83
C ASN A 398 -14.36 -12.76 -31.43
N PRO A 399 -14.52 -12.85 -32.77
CA PRO A 399 -15.85 -12.98 -33.38
C PRO A 399 -16.66 -14.19 -32.89
N GLU A 400 -16.02 -15.34 -32.66
CA GLU A 400 -16.68 -16.56 -32.18
C GLU A 400 -17.15 -16.38 -30.72
N GLU A 401 -16.36 -15.77 -29.87
CA GLU A 401 -16.74 -15.44 -28.47
C GLU A 401 -17.93 -14.47 -28.43
N VAL A 402 -17.99 -13.50 -29.36
CA VAL A 402 -19.14 -12.60 -29.49
C VAL A 402 -20.40 -13.38 -29.88
N GLU A 403 -20.30 -14.31 -30.82
CA GLU A 403 -21.44 -15.13 -31.22
C GLU A 403 -21.96 -15.97 -30.05
N VAL A 404 -21.07 -16.63 -29.30
CA VAL A 404 -21.44 -17.41 -28.11
C VAL A 404 -22.14 -16.53 -27.06
N ALA A 405 -21.63 -15.33 -26.79
CA ALA A 405 -22.27 -14.43 -25.84
C ALA A 405 -23.69 -14.03 -26.28
N LEU A 406 -23.89 -13.83 -27.60
CA LEU A 406 -25.20 -13.48 -28.18
C LEU A 406 -26.16 -14.65 -28.21
N GLU A 407 -25.68 -15.90 -28.41
CA GLU A 407 -26.52 -17.10 -28.30
C GLU A 407 -27.18 -17.22 -26.92
N LEU A 408 -26.47 -16.90 -25.84
CA LEU A 408 -27.05 -16.90 -24.49
C LEU A 408 -28.14 -15.84 -24.34
N VAL A 409 -27.92 -14.64 -24.91
CA VAL A 409 -28.91 -13.54 -24.93
C VAL A 409 -30.15 -13.99 -25.70
N ASP A 410 -29.98 -14.53 -26.92
CA ASP A 410 -31.05 -14.96 -27.78
C ASP A 410 -31.83 -16.12 -27.15
N ASP A 411 -31.16 -17.11 -26.53
CA ASP A 411 -31.82 -18.18 -25.78
C ASP A 411 -32.74 -17.62 -24.67
N ARG A 412 -32.23 -16.65 -23.87
CA ARG A 412 -33.02 -16.04 -22.78
C ARG A 412 -34.22 -15.27 -23.34
N LEU A 413 -34.06 -14.55 -24.43
CA LEU A 413 -35.15 -13.80 -25.06
C LEU A 413 -36.23 -14.71 -25.64
N VAL A 414 -35.85 -15.86 -26.24
CA VAL A 414 -36.78 -16.83 -26.83
C VAL A 414 -37.49 -17.67 -25.77
N ASN A 415 -36.72 -18.22 -24.80
CA ASN A 415 -37.23 -19.21 -23.86
C ASN A 415 -37.72 -18.58 -22.52
N GLY A 416 -37.51 -17.27 -22.32
CA GLY A 416 -37.98 -16.57 -21.13
C GLY A 416 -37.50 -17.22 -19.83
N GLU A 417 -38.40 -17.44 -18.88
CA GLU A 417 -38.09 -18.07 -17.58
C GLU A 417 -37.67 -19.57 -17.69
N SER A 418 -37.94 -20.22 -18.81
CA SER A 418 -37.50 -21.60 -19.08
C SER A 418 -36.05 -21.67 -19.52
N SER A 419 -35.42 -20.58 -19.91
CA SER A 419 -34.00 -20.52 -20.24
C SER A 419 -33.15 -20.92 -19.03
N HIS A 420 -32.04 -21.60 -19.30
CA HIS A 420 -31.02 -21.89 -18.29
C HIS A 420 -30.31 -20.64 -17.79
N TYR A 421 -30.26 -19.60 -18.61
CA TYR A 421 -29.49 -18.39 -18.39
C TYR A 421 -30.29 -17.30 -17.65
N ARG A 422 -29.64 -16.64 -16.70
CA ARG A 422 -30.18 -15.55 -15.90
C ARG A 422 -29.34 -14.31 -16.16
N PHE A 423 -29.98 -13.20 -16.49
CA PHE A 423 -29.29 -11.96 -16.85
C PHE A 423 -29.59 -10.83 -15.87
N LEU A 424 -28.57 -10.02 -15.60
CA LEU A 424 -28.69 -8.72 -14.99
C LEU A 424 -28.16 -7.69 -15.98
N VAL A 425 -28.89 -6.60 -16.15
CA VAL A 425 -28.48 -5.46 -16.98
C VAL A 425 -28.27 -4.26 -16.08
N GLY A 426 -27.09 -3.69 -16.12
CA GLY A 426 -26.72 -2.46 -15.41
C GLY A 426 -26.87 -1.25 -16.30
N GLU A 427 -27.62 -0.28 -15.87
CA GLU A 427 -27.89 0.97 -16.59
C GLU A 427 -27.33 2.18 -15.81
N LEU A 428 -26.76 3.12 -16.54
CA LEU A 428 -26.21 4.35 -15.99
C LEU A 428 -26.61 5.50 -16.94
N ASP A 429 -27.28 6.52 -16.39
CA ASP A 429 -27.83 7.63 -17.18
C ASP A 429 -28.71 7.20 -18.36
N GLY A 430 -29.48 6.12 -18.19
CA GLY A 430 -30.37 5.58 -19.23
C GLY A 430 -29.64 4.83 -20.37
N ARG A 431 -28.35 4.53 -20.21
CA ARG A 431 -27.55 3.74 -21.15
C ARG A 431 -27.15 2.41 -20.51
N VAL A 432 -27.13 1.33 -21.28
CA VAL A 432 -26.59 0.04 -20.83
C VAL A 432 -25.10 0.18 -20.58
N ALA A 433 -24.71 0.09 -19.31
CA ALA A 433 -23.34 0.22 -18.84
C ALA A 433 -22.61 -1.13 -18.76
N GLY A 434 -23.36 -2.22 -18.59
CA GLY A 434 -22.82 -3.56 -18.50
C GLY A 434 -23.90 -4.60 -18.26
N TYR A 435 -23.53 -5.88 -18.31
CA TYR A 435 -24.42 -6.99 -17.94
C TYR A 435 -23.65 -8.14 -17.28
N ALA A 436 -24.38 -9.00 -16.57
CA ALA A 436 -23.90 -10.28 -16.08
C ALA A 436 -24.86 -11.39 -16.50
N CYS A 437 -24.31 -12.57 -16.82
CA CYS A 437 -25.05 -13.78 -17.15
C CYS A 437 -24.59 -14.92 -16.29
N TRP A 438 -25.52 -15.60 -15.61
CA TRP A 438 -25.24 -16.76 -14.78
C TRP A 438 -26.29 -17.86 -14.97
N GLY A 439 -25.98 -19.06 -14.50
CA GLY A 439 -26.94 -20.16 -14.48
C GLY A 439 -26.59 -21.23 -13.43
N PRO A 440 -27.56 -22.06 -13.02
CA PRO A 440 -27.29 -23.16 -12.11
C PRO A 440 -26.48 -24.25 -12.81
N ILE A 441 -25.47 -24.83 -12.15
CA ILE A 441 -24.75 -25.99 -12.72
C ILE A 441 -25.65 -27.22 -12.64
N PRO A 442 -25.97 -27.87 -13.78
CA PRO A 442 -26.81 -29.08 -13.82
C PRO A 442 -26.25 -30.21 -12.95
N GLY A 443 -27.13 -30.91 -12.24
CA GLY A 443 -26.74 -32.01 -11.36
C GLY A 443 -26.13 -31.59 -10.02
N THR A 444 -26.11 -30.30 -9.70
CA THR A 444 -25.63 -29.76 -8.39
C THR A 444 -26.76 -29.17 -7.59
N LEU A 445 -26.63 -29.18 -6.25
CA LEU A 445 -27.65 -28.60 -5.36
C LEU A 445 -27.44 -27.10 -5.12
N ALA A 446 -26.17 -26.66 -5.04
CA ALA A 446 -25.83 -25.33 -4.55
C ALA A 446 -24.82 -24.57 -5.43
N SER A 447 -24.50 -25.07 -6.61
CA SER A 447 -23.48 -24.44 -7.49
C SER A 447 -24.13 -23.68 -8.65
N ALA A 448 -23.49 -22.57 -9.02
CA ALA A 448 -23.80 -21.78 -10.22
C ALA A 448 -22.53 -21.39 -10.97
N ASP A 449 -22.65 -21.24 -12.28
CA ASP A 449 -21.64 -20.63 -13.13
C ASP A 449 -22.00 -19.17 -13.43
N LEU A 450 -21.03 -18.27 -13.25
CA LEU A 450 -21.08 -16.95 -13.85
C LEU A 450 -20.43 -17.03 -15.22
N TYR A 451 -21.24 -17.08 -16.27
CA TYR A 451 -20.77 -17.24 -17.64
C TYR A 451 -20.12 -15.99 -18.20
N TRP A 452 -20.75 -14.84 -17.99
CA TRP A 452 -20.30 -13.57 -18.54
C TRP A 452 -20.51 -12.42 -17.55
N ILE A 453 -19.53 -11.53 -17.49
CA ILE A 453 -19.67 -10.19 -16.93
C ILE A 453 -18.92 -9.22 -17.84
N VAL A 454 -19.65 -8.25 -18.39
CA VAL A 454 -19.11 -7.30 -19.37
C VAL A 454 -19.51 -5.90 -18.98
N VAL A 455 -18.55 -4.98 -19.00
CA VAL A 455 -18.76 -3.55 -18.73
C VAL A 455 -18.24 -2.74 -19.91
N HIS A 456 -19.04 -1.81 -20.40
CA HIS A 456 -18.68 -0.92 -21.49
C HIS A 456 -17.41 -0.11 -21.13
N PRO A 457 -16.45 0.09 -22.04
CA PRO A 457 -15.21 0.80 -21.78
C PRO A 457 -15.38 2.15 -21.08
N ASP A 458 -16.38 2.95 -21.47
CA ASP A 458 -16.68 4.26 -20.87
C ASP A 458 -17.03 4.20 -19.38
N PHE A 459 -17.45 3.03 -18.86
CA PHE A 459 -17.91 2.82 -17.48
C PHE A 459 -16.99 1.89 -16.69
N GLN A 460 -15.87 1.41 -17.29
CA GLN A 460 -14.85 0.64 -16.58
C GLN A 460 -14.11 1.51 -15.56
N GLY A 461 -13.53 0.87 -14.52
CA GLY A 461 -12.84 1.59 -13.44
C GLY A 461 -13.75 2.44 -12.53
N GLN A 462 -15.08 2.41 -12.75
CA GLN A 462 -16.06 3.19 -12.00
C GLN A 462 -16.89 2.35 -11.00
N GLY A 463 -16.52 1.08 -10.80
CA GLY A 463 -17.22 0.17 -9.88
C GLY A 463 -18.42 -0.58 -10.48
N ALA A 464 -18.77 -0.35 -11.76
CA ALA A 464 -19.91 -1.00 -12.41
C ALA A 464 -19.82 -2.53 -12.42
N GLY A 465 -18.64 -3.10 -12.73
CA GLY A 465 -18.41 -4.55 -12.70
C GLY A 465 -18.61 -5.17 -11.32
N ALA A 466 -18.08 -4.52 -10.27
CA ALA A 466 -18.25 -5.00 -8.90
C ALA A 466 -19.72 -4.91 -8.42
N ALA A 467 -20.47 -3.89 -8.88
CA ALA A 467 -21.88 -3.75 -8.57
C ALA A 467 -22.71 -4.85 -9.26
N LEU A 468 -22.45 -5.13 -10.54
CA LEU A 468 -23.10 -6.22 -11.29
C LEU A 468 -22.79 -7.59 -10.68
N LEU A 469 -21.52 -7.85 -10.34
CA LEU A 469 -21.11 -9.11 -9.73
C LEU A 469 -21.80 -9.33 -8.38
N ARG A 470 -21.83 -8.31 -7.52
CA ARG A 470 -22.53 -8.39 -6.23
C ARG A 470 -24.02 -8.66 -6.39
N ALA A 471 -24.70 -7.97 -7.30
CA ALA A 471 -26.12 -8.21 -7.57
C ALA A 471 -26.37 -9.62 -8.10
N ALA A 472 -25.47 -10.16 -8.93
CA ALA A 472 -25.53 -11.54 -9.41
C ALA A 472 -25.34 -12.54 -8.24
N GLU A 473 -24.37 -12.32 -7.38
CA GLU A 473 -24.11 -13.14 -6.18
C GLU A 473 -25.33 -13.15 -5.23
N GLU A 474 -25.93 -12.00 -4.97
CA GLU A 474 -27.13 -11.88 -4.15
C GLU A 474 -28.30 -12.67 -4.77
N TRP A 475 -28.47 -12.60 -6.09
CA TRP A 475 -29.50 -13.37 -6.77
C TRP A 475 -29.23 -14.87 -6.76
N MET A 476 -27.99 -15.30 -6.99
CA MET A 476 -27.59 -16.71 -6.88
C MET A 476 -27.84 -17.25 -5.47
N ALA A 477 -27.43 -16.52 -4.43
CA ALA A 477 -27.64 -16.89 -3.03
C ALA A 477 -29.13 -17.01 -2.69
N ALA A 478 -29.98 -16.04 -3.12
CA ALA A 478 -31.41 -16.10 -2.95
C ALA A 478 -32.06 -17.29 -3.68
N ALA A 479 -31.45 -17.77 -4.78
CA ALA A 479 -31.86 -18.98 -5.49
C ALA A 479 -31.27 -20.28 -4.89
N GLY A 480 -30.62 -20.22 -3.73
CA GLY A 480 -29.99 -21.37 -3.06
C GLY A 480 -28.67 -21.81 -3.69
N ARG A 481 -28.06 -20.97 -4.51
CA ARG A 481 -26.78 -21.22 -5.19
C ARG A 481 -25.66 -20.51 -4.44
N THR A 482 -25.07 -21.18 -3.46
CA THR A 482 -24.08 -20.60 -2.56
C THR A 482 -22.64 -20.81 -2.98
N ARG A 483 -22.39 -21.54 -4.08
CA ARG A 483 -21.05 -21.77 -4.66
C ARG A 483 -21.02 -21.24 -6.07
N VAL A 484 -20.32 -20.14 -6.29
CA VAL A 484 -20.24 -19.47 -7.57
C VAL A 484 -18.89 -19.80 -8.22
N TYR A 485 -18.95 -20.41 -9.39
CA TYR A 485 -17.79 -20.72 -10.22
C TYR A 485 -17.67 -19.68 -11.34
N VAL A 486 -16.44 -19.35 -11.69
CA VAL A 486 -16.11 -18.50 -12.84
C VAL A 486 -14.91 -19.10 -13.56
N GLU A 487 -15.01 -19.20 -14.88
CA GLU A 487 -13.93 -19.67 -15.71
C GLU A 487 -13.36 -18.54 -16.56
N THR A 488 -12.04 -18.48 -16.73
CA THR A 488 -11.37 -17.48 -17.58
C THR A 488 -10.08 -18.04 -18.15
N SER A 489 -9.66 -17.49 -19.29
CA SER A 489 -8.39 -17.83 -19.94
C SER A 489 -7.18 -17.38 -19.10
N THR A 490 -6.06 -18.11 -19.21
CA THR A 490 -4.79 -17.75 -18.58
C THR A 490 -3.94 -16.79 -19.41
N ARG A 491 -4.35 -16.43 -20.64
CA ARG A 491 -3.62 -15.47 -21.50
C ARG A 491 -3.35 -14.14 -20.79
N PRO A 492 -2.26 -13.44 -21.11
CA PRO A 492 -1.89 -12.17 -20.48
C PRO A 492 -3.01 -11.11 -20.51
N GLN A 493 -3.79 -11.03 -21.59
CA GLN A 493 -4.90 -10.09 -21.72
C GLN A 493 -5.98 -10.26 -20.64
N TYR A 494 -6.14 -11.47 -20.06
CA TYR A 494 -7.09 -11.77 -18.99
C TYR A 494 -6.52 -11.52 -17.58
N HIS A 495 -5.27 -11.04 -17.46
CA HIS A 495 -4.69 -10.73 -16.16
C HIS A 495 -5.53 -9.71 -15.34
N PRO A 496 -6.05 -8.60 -15.92
CA PRO A 496 -6.93 -7.69 -15.20
C PRO A 496 -8.23 -8.35 -14.74
N THR A 497 -8.80 -9.24 -15.56
CA THR A 497 -10.02 -10.00 -15.24
C THR A 497 -9.79 -10.96 -14.08
N ARG A 498 -8.68 -11.68 -14.07
CA ARG A 498 -8.31 -12.55 -12.94
C ARG A 498 -8.09 -11.75 -11.66
N ALA A 499 -7.38 -10.61 -11.72
CA ALA A 499 -7.19 -9.71 -10.59
C ALA A 499 -8.51 -9.15 -10.06
N PHE A 500 -9.47 -8.85 -10.94
CA PHE A 500 -10.81 -8.40 -10.57
C PHE A 500 -11.54 -9.46 -9.71
N TYR A 501 -11.55 -10.73 -10.12
CA TYR A 501 -12.20 -11.80 -9.34
C TYR A 501 -11.53 -12.01 -7.99
N VAL A 502 -10.19 -12.00 -7.91
CA VAL A 502 -9.46 -12.09 -6.63
C VAL A 502 -9.85 -10.93 -5.71
N THR A 503 -9.89 -9.70 -6.23
CA THR A 503 -10.31 -8.51 -5.46
C THR A 503 -11.77 -8.61 -4.98
N CYS A 504 -12.63 -9.31 -5.74
CA CYS A 504 -14.01 -9.58 -5.35
C CYS A 504 -14.17 -10.78 -4.40
N GLY A 505 -13.08 -11.39 -3.93
CA GLY A 505 -13.07 -12.46 -2.93
C GLY A 505 -13.17 -13.87 -3.51
N TYR A 506 -12.94 -14.04 -4.81
CA TYR A 506 -12.83 -15.36 -5.43
C TYR A 506 -11.44 -15.95 -5.26
N GLN A 507 -11.37 -17.26 -5.09
CA GLN A 507 -10.12 -18.02 -4.99
C GLN A 507 -9.95 -18.88 -6.24
N ILE A 508 -8.72 -18.98 -6.76
CA ILE A 508 -8.38 -19.92 -7.83
C ILE A 508 -8.39 -21.34 -7.23
N VAL A 509 -9.26 -22.20 -7.75
CA VAL A 509 -9.39 -23.59 -7.28
C VAL A 509 -8.83 -24.60 -8.27
N SER A 510 -8.63 -24.22 -9.52
CA SER A 510 -8.00 -25.07 -10.54
C SER A 510 -7.42 -24.21 -11.65
N GLU A 511 -6.32 -24.70 -12.25
CA GLU A 511 -5.75 -24.17 -13.48
C GLU A 511 -5.41 -25.35 -14.41
N LEU A 512 -5.97 -25.32 -15.62
CA LEU A 512 -5.77 -26.34 -16.63
C LEU A 512 -4.91 -25.75 -17.75
N VAL A 513 -3.68 -26.23 -17.85
CA VAL A 513 -2.72 -25.77 -18.86
C VAL A 513 -3.19 -26.15 -20.25
N ASP A 514 -3.01 -25.24 -21.22
CA ASP A 514 -3.32 -25.47 -22.65
C ASP A 514 -4.76 -25.96 -22.94
N PHE A 515 -5.72 -25.59 -22.10
CA PHE A 515 -7.10 -26.05 -22.20
C PHE A 515 -7.80 -25.55 -23.47
N TYR A 516 -7.63 -24.28 -23.82
CA TYR A 516 -8.24 -23.67 -25.02
C TYR A 516 -7.32 -23.79 -26.23
N ALA A 517 -6.01 -23.63 -26.06
CA ALA A 517 -5.00 -23.76 -27.10
C ALA A 517 -3.60 -23.84 -26.43
N PRO A 518 -2.56 -24.23 -27.19
CA PRO A 518 -1.18 -24.13 -26.68
C PRO A 518 -0.87 -22.70 -26.18
N GLY A 519 -0.49 -22.57 -24.91
CA GLY A 519 -0.27 -21.30 -24.24
C GLY A 519 -1.54 -20.59 -23.71
N ASP A 520 -2.71 -21.21 -23.85
CA ASP A 520 -3.99 -20.70 -23.35
C ASP A 520 -4.69 -21.73 -22.46
N GLY A 521 -4.44 -21.64 -21.17
CA GLY A 521 -5.05 -22.48 -20.15
C GLY A 521 -6.38 -21.91 -19.64
N LYS A 522 -7.06 -22.68 -18.80
CA LYS A 522 -8.29 -22.28 -18.11
C LYS A 522 -8.03 -22.14 -16.61
N ALA A 523 -8.30 -20.96 -16.04
CA ALA A 523 -8.36 -20.74 -14.60
C ALA A 523 -9.81 -20.81 -14.11
N VAL A 524 -10.05 -21.61 -13.08
CA VAL A 524 -11.36 -21.77 -12.44
C VAL A 524 -11.33 -21.09 -11.07
N PHE A 525 -12.23 -20.17 -10.85
CA PHE A 525 -12.40 -19.44 -9.60
C PHE A 525 -13.64 -19.93 -8.86
N LEU A 526 -13.60 -19.88 -7.53
CA LEU A 526 -14.73 -20.21 -6.65
C LEU A 526 -14.87 -19.12 -5.58
N LYS A 527 -16.12 -18.76 -5.33
CA LYS A 527 -16.52 -18.01 -4.13
C LYS A 527 -17.73 -18.68 -3.46
N VAL A 528 -17.74 -18.71 -2.14
CA VAL A 528 -18.92 -19.10 -1.35
C VAL A 528 -19.64 -17.81 -0.95
N VAL A 529 -20.91 -17.66 -1.34
CA VAL A 529 -21.74 -16.48 -1.17
C VAL A 529 -22.89 -16.74 -0.20
#